data_8adfb890d8655329cb2df26cace2ffca
#
_entry.id   8adfb890d8655329cb2df26cace2ffca
#
_cell.length_a   1.000
_cell.length_b   1.000
_cell.length_c   1.000
_cell.angle_alpha   90.00
_cell.angle_beta   90.00
_cell.angle_gamma   90.00
#
_symmetry.space_group_name_H-M   'P 1'
#
loop_
_entity.id
_entity.type
_entity.pdbx_description
1 polymer ?
#
loop_
_entity_poly.entity_id
_entity_poly.type
_entity_poly.pdbx_seq_one_letter_code
_entity_poly.pdbx_strand_id
1 'polypeptide(L)'
;MHKMSKHLAALALSLAGGLAWAQAGTPALTDGEVRKVDVQAGRITIRHAEIRHLDMPAMTMVFRAPDAALLQQVKPGDRIRFRAEKVEGGYAVTTVEPAAN
;
A
#
# COMPACT_ATOMS: atom_id res chain seq x y z
N MET A 1 -37.79 35.15 -14.83
CA MET A 1 -37.35 35.06 -15.22
C MET A 1 -36.40 34.60 -14.86
N HIS A 2 -36.05 34.08 -14.55
CA HIS A 2 -35.25 33.79 -14.18
C HIS A 2 -34.79 32.51 -14.21
N LYS A 3 -34.87 32.01 -14.72
CA LYS A 3 -34.50 30.97 -15.13
C LYS A 3 -33.16 30.65 -14.97
N MET A 4 -32.32 31.37 -14.74
CA MET A 4 -31.03 31.10 -14.68
C MET A 4 -30.65 30.11 -13.71
N SER A 5 -31.29 29.87 -12.73
CA SER A 5 -30.84 28.97 -11.69
C SER A 5 -30.62 27.58 -12.15
N LYS A 6 -31.22 27.21 -13.23
CA LYS A 6 -30.98 25.90 -13.63
C LYS A 6 -29.65 25.64 -13.99
N HIS A 7 -28.90 26.52 -14.42
CA HIS A 7 -27.61 26.19 -14.88
C HIS A 7 -26.70 25.66 -13.85
N LEU A 8 -26.91 26.05 -12.65
CA LEU A 8 -26.02 25.68 -11.61
C LEU A 8 -25.91 24.22 -11.36
N ALA A 9 -26.96 23.54 -11.51
CA ALA A 9 -26.95 22.13 -11.22
C ALA A 9 -25.94 21.36 -12.01
N ALA A 10 -25.69 21.78 -13.18
CA ALA A 10 -24.82 21.03 -14.03
C ALA A 10 -23.40 20.96 -13.55
N LEU A 11 -22.99 22.00 -12.90
CA LEU A 11 -21.62 22.04 -12.48
C LEU A 11 -21.24 21.03 -11.44
N ALA A 12 -22.12 20.75 -10.57
CA ALA A 12 -21.79 19.87 -9.49
C ALA A 12 -21.36 18.50 -9.95
N LEU A 13 -21.85 18.09 -11.06
CA LEU A 13 -21.55 16.78 -11.53
C LEU A 13 -20.14 16.55 -11.91
N SER A 14 -19.52 17.51 -12.50
CA SER A 14 -18.21 17.28 -12.99
C SER A 14 -17.21 17.01 -11.90
N LEU A 15 -17.46 17.47 -10.72
CA LEU A 15 -16.52 17.27 -9.64
C LEU A 15 -16.41 15.83 -9.21
N ALA A 16 -17.47 15.14 -9.22
CA ALA A 16 -17.45 13.78 -8.77
C ALA A 16 -16.54 12.91 -9.60
N GLY A 17 -16.46 13.18 -10.86
CA GLY A 17 -15.64 12.35 -11.71
C GLY A 17 -14.17 12.42 -11.39
N GLY A 18 -13.70 13.54 -10.90
CA GLY A 18 -12.28 13.67 -10.63
C GLY A 18 -11.79 12.81 -9.50
N LEU A 19 -12.64 12.51 -8.55
CA LEU A 19 -12.21 11.73 -7.43
C LEU A 19 -11.91 10.29 -7.77
N ALA A 20 -12.61 9.73 -8.67
CA ALA A 20 -12.40 8.35 -9.03
C ALA A 20 -11.01 8.12 -9.59
N TRP A 21 -10.48 9.09 -10.25
CA TRP A 21 -9.16 8.94 -10.83
C TRP A 21 -8.07 8.84 -9.82
N ALA A 22 -8.15 9.57 -8.75
CA ALA A 22 -7.10 9.59 -7.78
C ALA A 22 -6.89 8.23 -7.14
N GLN A 23 -7.91 7.43 -7.06
CA GLN A 23 -7.79 6.14 -6.41
C GLN A 23 -7.27 5.05 -7.31
N ALA A 24 -7.38 5.25 -8.58
CA ALA A 24 -7.05 4.20 -9.53
C ALA A 24 -5.58 3.84 -9.55
N GLY A 25 -4.71 4.74 -9.18
CA GLY A 25 -3.29 4.49 -9.26
C GLY A 25 -2.64 3.94 -8.01
N THR A 26 -3.39 3.70 -6.95
CA THR A 26 -2.80 3.27 -5.69
C THR A 26 -2.94 1.76 -5.54
N PRO A 27 -1.83 1.01 -5.45
CA PRO A 27 -1.92 -0.43 -5.26
C PRO A 27 -2.58 -0.76 -3.94
N ALA A 28 -3.28 -1.87 -3.91
CA ALA A 28 -3.88 -2.34 -2.68
C ALA A 28 -2.81 -2.85 -1.73
N LEU A 29 -3.12 -2.85 -0.45
CA LEU A 29 -2.24 -3.44 0.54
C LEU A 29 -2.32 -4.96 0.46
N THR A 30 -1.23 -5.62 0.78
CA THR A 30 -1.13 -7.07 0.74
C THR A 30 -1.04 -7.60 2.16
N ASP A 31 -1.71 -8.71 2.41
CA ASP A 31 -1.62 -9.35 3.72
C ASP A 31 -0.29 -10.07 3.85
N GLY A 32 0.26 -10.05 5.06
CA GLY A 32 1.49 -10.76 5.32
C GLY A 32 1.71 -11.01 6.79
N GLU A 33 2.70 -11.83 7.06
CA GLU A 33 3.13 -12.13 8.43
C GLU A 33 4.62 -11.87 8.51
N VAL A 34 5.05 -11.11 9.51
CA VAL A 34 6.47 -10.81 9.69
C VAL A 34 7.16 -12.05 10.23
N ARG A 35 8.22 -12.47 9.56
CA ARG A 35 8.99 -13.63 9.98
C ARG A 35 10.32 -13.25 10.60
N LYS A 36 10.91 -12.14 10.16
CA LYS A 36 12.19 -11.71 10.67
C LYS A 36 12.34 -10.21 10.45
N VAL A 37 12.98 -9.54 11.40
CA VAL A 37 13.28 -8.12 11.29
C VAL A 37 14.76 -7.94 11.53
N ASP A 38 15.44 -7.25 10.61
CA ASP A 38 16.86 -6.97 10.74
C ASP A 38 17.03 -5.46 10.64
N VAL A 39 17.03 -4.82 11.79
CA VAL A 39 17.08 -3.37 11.86
C VAL A 39 18.38 -2.83 11.30
N GLN A 40 19.49 -3.49 11.59
CA GLN A 40 20.78 -2.99 11.14
C GLN A 40 20.95 -3.07 9.64
N ALA A 41 20.42 -4.13 9.03
CA ALA A 41 20.51 -4.28 7.59
C ALA A 41 19.40 -3.55 6.85
N GLY A 42 18.39 -3.07 7.56
CA GLY A 42 17.26 -2.43 6.92
C GLY A 42 16.42 -3.39 6.12
N ARG A 43 16.18 -4.59 6.66
CA ARG A 43 15.45 -5.64 5.93
C ARG A 43 14.39 -6.27 6.80
N ILE A 44 13.36 -6.74 6.13
CA ILE A 44 12.26 -7.42 6.79
C ILE A 44 11.87 -8.63 5.94
N THR A 45 11.70 -9.77 6.59
CA THR A 45 11.27 -10.99 5.92
C THR A 45 9.79 -11.15 6.18
N ILE A 46 9.02 -11.28 5.12
CA ILE A 46 7.57 -11.36 5.21
C ILE A 46 7.07 -12.57 4.43
N ARG A 47 6.19 -13.33 5.05
CA ARG A 47 5.43 -14.37 4.36
C ARG A 47 4.16 -13.68 3.88
N HIS A 48 4.01 -13.54 2.58
CA HIS A 48 2.96 -12.69 2.03
C HIS A 48 2.02 -13.42 1.09
N ALA A 49 0.82 -12.88 0.96
CA ALA A 49 -0.13 -13.33 -0.03
C ALA A 49 0.32 -12.81 -1.40
N GLU A 50 -0.41 -13.17 -2.42
CA GLU A 50 -0.10 -12.73 -3.77
C GLU A 50 -0.01 -11.20 -3.86
N ILE A 51 1.03 -10.71 -4.52
CA ILE A 51 1.18 -9.28 -4.77
C ILE A 51 0.97 -9.06 -6.26
N ARG A 52 -0.24 -8.68 -6.61
CA ARG A 52 -0.63 -8.64 -8.02
C ARG A 52 0.15 -7.66 -8.86
N HIS A 53 0.35 -6.47 -8.38
CA HIS A 53 1.04 -5.46 -9.19
C HIS A 53 2.51 -5.77 -9.38
N LEU A 54 3.05 -6.74 -8.66
CA LEU A 54 4.43 -7.18 -8.84
C LEU A 54 4.51 -8.56 -9.48
N ASP A 55 3.37 -9.12 -9.85
CA ASP A 55 3.30 -10.46 -10.44
C ASP A 55 3.98 -11.50 -9.56
N MET A 56 3.73 -11.41 -8.27
CA MET A 56 4.38 -12.26 -7.31
C MET A 56 3.38 -13.19 -6.64
N PRO A 57 3.61 -14.49 -6.64
CA PRO A 57 2.70 -15.41 -5.94
C PRO A 57 2.90 -15.31 -4.43
N ALA A 58 2.05 -15.99 -3.68
CA ALA A 58 2.22 -16.05 -2.24
C ALA A 58 3.54 -16.76 -1.93
N MET A 59 4.38 -16.14 -1.10
CA MET A 59 5.67 -16.70 -0.77
C MET A 59 6.27 -15.96 0.41
N THR A 60 7.44 -16.42 0.85
CA THR A 60 8.20 -15.73 1.90
C THR A 60 9.44 -15.15 1.24
N MET A 61 9.67 -13.87 1.47
CA MET A 61 10.85 -13.24 0.91
C MET A 61 11.32 -12.05 1.73
N VAL A 62 12.51 -11.59 1.42
CA VAL A 62 13.14 -10.48 2.11
C VAL A 62 12.90 -9.21 1.33
N PHE A 63 12.43 -8.18 2.03
CA PHE A 63 12.21 -6.86 1.46
C PHE A 63 13.15 -5.87 2.12
N ARG A 64 13.47 -4.82 1.40
CA ARG A 64 14.18 -3.70 2.00
C ARG A 64 13.20 -2.81 2.72
N ALA A 65 13.65 -2.19 3.77
CA ALA A 65 12.84 -1.22 4.51
C ALA A 65 13.66 0.05 4.66
N PRO A 66 13.60 0.93 3.66
CA PRO A 66 14.41 2.15 3.69
C PRO A 66 14.10 3.05 4.87
N ASP A 67 12.85 3.02 5.33
CA ASP A 67 12.47 3.81 6.49
C ASP A 67 12.64 2.95 7.73
N ALA A 68 13.65 3.22 8.52
CA ALA A 68 13.92 2.43 9.70
C ALA A 68 12.76 2.43 10.69
N ALA A 69 11.93 3.46 10.67
CA ALA A 69 10.79 3.51 11.58
C ALA A 69 9.81 2.37 11.33
N LEU A 70 9.72 1.89 10.10
CA LEU A 70 8.83 0.78 9.81
C LEU A 70 9.26 -0.47 10.56
N LEU A 71 10.56 -0.70 10.65
CA LEU A 71 11.06 -1.89 11.30
C LEU A 71 10.86 -1.87 12.80
N GLN A 72 10.73 -0.68 13.37
CA GLN A 72 10.53 -0.56 14.81
C GLN A 72 9.09 -0.76 15.21
N GLN A 73 8.19 -0.76 14.24
CA GLN A 73 6.77 -0.92 14.51
C GLN A 73 6.31 -2.36 14.51
N VAL A 74 7.15 -3.28 14.07
CA VAL A 74 6.74 -4.66 13.87
C VAL A 74 7.74 -5.60 14.51
N LYS A 75 7.29 -6.83 14.74
CA LYS A 75 8.15 -7.87 15.27
C LYS A 75 7.75 -9.20 14.66
N PRO A 76 8.60 -10.20 14.72
CA PRO A 76 8.26 -11.52 14.17
C PRO A 76 6.96 -12.04 14.75
N GLY A 77 6.13 -12.59 13.89
CA GLY A 77 4.83 -13.09 14.27
C GLY A 77 3.69 -12.12 14.04
N ASP A 78 3.99 -10.85 13.82
CA ASP A 78 2.94 -9.87 13.61
C ASP A 78 2.26 -10.09 12.27
N ARG A 79 0.94 -9.94 12.27
CA ARG A 79 0.19 -9.92 11.03
C ARG A 79 0.03 -8.48 10.60
N ILE A 80 0.35 -8.24 9.33
CA ILE A 80 0.38 -6.88 8.79
C ILE A 80 -0.28 -6.82 7.44
N ARG A 81 -0.56 -5.61 7.01
CA ARG A 81 -0.90 -5.32 5.63
C ARG A 81 0.13 -4.33 5.16
N PHE A 82 0.66 -4.56 3.98
CA PHE A 82 1.79 -3.75 3.53
C PHE A 82 1.74 -3.49 2.04
N ARG A 83 2.51 -2.53 1.62
CA ARG A 83 2.69 -2.23 0.21
C ARG A 83 4.17 -2.35 -0.10
N ALA A 84 4.49 -3.01 -1.20
CA ALA A 84 5.85 -3.16 -1.65
C ALA A 84 5.98 -2.68 -3.08
N GLU A 85 7.16 -2.18 -3.42
CA GLU A 85 7.43 -1.70 -4.75
C GLU A 85 8.76 -2.24 -5.22
N LYS A 86 8.90 -2.36 -6.52
CA LYS A 86 10.17 -2.79 -7.08
C LYS A 86 11.14 -1.61 -7.05
N VAL A 87 12.35 -1.89 -6.59
CA VAL A 87 13.39 -0.88 -6.54
C VAL A 87 14.63 -1.47 -7.17
N GLU A 88 15.66 -0.68 -7.34
CA GLU A 88 16.89 -1.16 -7.89
C GLU A 88 17.46 -2.22 -6.97
N GLY A 89 17.67 -3.39 -7.49
CA GLY A 89 18.25 -4.48 -6.70
C GLY A 89 17.31 -5.26 -5.84
N GLY A 90 15.99 -5.05 -5.96
CA GLY A 90 15.06 -5.84 -5.16
C GLY A 90 13.71 -5.20 -5.01
N TYR A 91 13.12 -5.38 -3.83
CA TYR A 91 11.78 -4.87 -3.52
C TYR A 91 11.83 -4.19 -2.17
N ALA A 92 11.10 -3.11 -2.02
CA ALA A 92 11.07 -2.34 -0.79
C ALA A 92 9.66 -2.22 -0.27
N VAL A 93 9.52 -2.27 1.06
CA VAL A 93 8.26 -2.02 1.73
C VAL A 93 8.12 -0.52 1.93
N THR A 94 7.02 0.03 1.46
CA THR A 94 6.78 1.47 1.56
C THR A 94 5.72 1.83 2.58
N THR A 95 4.87 0.89 2.94
CA THR A 95 3.79 1.13 3.90
C THR A 95 3.56 -0.16 4.68
N VAL A 96 3.40 -0.04 5.98
CA VAL A 96 3.07 -1.16 6.84
C VAL A 96 2.02 -0.70 7.84
N GLU A 97 0.99 -1.51 8.02
CA GLU A 97 0.02 -1.25 9.07
C GLU A 97 -0.43 -2.57 9.69
N PRO A 98 -0.93 -2.54 10.92
CA PRO A 98 -1.39 -3.77 11.54
C PRO A 98 -2.57 -4.33 10.75
N ALA A 99 -2.63 -5.65 10.66
CA ALA A 99 -3.77 -6.27 10.03
C ALA A 99 -4.97 -6.16 10.95
N ALA A 100 -6.12 -5.90 10.35
CA ALA A 100 -7.33 -5.86 11.13
C ALA A 100 -7.76 -7.28 11.44
N ASN A 101 -8.18 -7.51 12.64
CA ASN A 101 -8.63 -8.84 13.01
C ASN A 101 -10.09 -8.88 13.20
#